data_9486e515ebc572205c90201b8378dcdc
#
_entry.id   9486e515ebc572205c90201b8378dcdc
#
_cell.length_a   1.000
_cell.length_b   1.000
_cell.length_c   1.000
_cell.angle_alpha   90.00
_cell.angle_beta   90.00
_cell.angle_gamma   90.00
#
_symmetry.space_group_name_H-M   'P 1'
#
loop_
_entity.id
_entity.type
_entity.pdbx_description
1 polymer ?
#
loop_
_entity_poly.entity_id
_entity_poly.type
_entity_poly.pdbx_seq_one_letter_code
_entity_poly.pdbx_strand_id
1 'polypeptide(L)'
;AIRRQRQMCIRDRYLDMRGALYAGKNKDICLMDMACIGTKYLKSQGKANNLDESEEINACSIEVPVTVDGKTEQWLVQFKNETHNHPTEIEPFGGAATCLGGAIRDPLSGRAYVYQAMRVTGSGDPTTAFADTLEAKLPQRKITTGAAQGYSSYGNQIGLATGQVTELYDAGYVAKRMEIGAVIGASPKENV
;
A
#
# COMPACT_ATOMS: atom_id res chain seq x y z
N ALA A 1 26.42 2.86 -14.68
CA ALA A 1 26.56 1.42 -14.95
C ALA A 1 25.62 0.57 -14.07
N ILE A 2 25.69 0.67 -12.75
CA ILE A 2 24.90 -0.16 -11.80
C ILE A 2 23.38 0.00 -12.01
N ARG A 3 22.88 1.21 -12.30
CA ARG A 3 21.44 1.47 -12.53
C ARG A 3 20.94 0.81 -13.81
N ARG A 4 21.73 0.86 -14.89
CA ARG A 4 21.41 0.17 -16.16
C ARG A 4 21.40 -1.34 -15.99
N GLN A 5 22.36 -1.88 -15.28
CA GLN A 5 22.47 -3.33 -15.03
C GLN A 5 21.28 -3.85 -14.21
N ARG A 6 20.84 -3.11 -13.19
CA ARG A 6 19.61 -3.45 -12.43
C ARG A 6 18.36 -3.44 -13.30
N GLN A 7 18.21 -2.46 -14.18
CA GLN A 7 17.04 -2.38 -15.09
C GLN A 7 17.03 -3.55 -16.08
N MET A 8 18.19 -3.95 -16.61
CA MET A 8 18.31 -5.14 -17.48
C MET A 8 17.92 -6.42 -16.73
N CYS A 9 18.44 -6.63 -15.52
CA CYS A 9 18.09 -7.81 -14.71
C CYS A 9 16.59 -7.88 -14.37
N ILE A 10 15.95 -6.74 -14.09
CA ILE A 10 14.49 -6.69 -13.82
C ILE A 10 13.71 -7.07 -15.07
N ARG A 11 14.09 -6.49 -16.23
CA ARG A 11 13.47 -6.80 -17.52
C ARG A 11 13.60 -8.28 -17.86
N ASP A 12 14.80 -8.82 -17.75
CA ASP A 12 15.08 -10.21 -18.11
C ASP A 12 14.26 -11.16 -17.22
N ARG A 13 14.26 -10.94 -15.91
CA ARG A 13 13.42 -11.72 -14.98
C ARG A 13 11.94 -11.62 -15.30
N TYR A 14 11.46 -10.45 -15.68
CA TYR A 14 10.07 -10.29 -16.09
C TYR A 14 9.74 -11.12 -17.33
N LEU A 15 10.61 -11.10 -18.34
CA LEU A 15 10.42 -11.86 -19.57
C LEU A 15 10.50 -13.37 -19.32
N ASP A 16 11.42 -13.82 -18.46
CA ASP A 16 11.54 -15.23 -18.04
C ASP A 16 10.25 -15.70 -17.33
N MET A 17 9.74 -14.92 -16.38
CA MET A 17 8.49 -15.23 -15.69
C MET A 17 7.30 -15.26 -16.65
N ARG A 18 7.25 -14.36 -17.64
CA ARG A 18 6.23 -14.40 -18.70
C ARG A 18 6.33 -15.67 -19.53
N GLY A 19 7.53 -16.04 -19.94
CA GLY A 19 7.78 -17.29 -20.68
C GLY A 19 7.29 -18.50 -19.93
N ALA A 20 7.58 -18.57 -18.62
CA ALA A 20 7.16 -19.68 -17.76
C ALA A 20 5.63 -19.74 -17.53
N LEU A 21 4.97 -18.58 -17.34
CA LEU A 21 3.55 -18.53 -16.97
C LEU A 21 2.60 -18.50 -18.17
N TYR A 22 3.04 -17.91 -19.28
CA TYR A 22 2.16 -17.60 -20.42
C TYR A 22 2.61 -18.25 -21.73
N ALA A 23 3.46 -19.28 -21.65
CA ALA A 23 3.88 -20.01 -22.84
C ALA A 23 2.70 -20.41 -23.71
N GLY A 24 2.69 -19.98 -24.98
CA GLY A 24 1.61 -20.25 -25.93
C GLY A 24 0.33 -19.41 -25.75
N LYS A 25 0.32 -18.45 -24.81
CA LYS A 25 -0.82 -17.52 -24.63
C LYS A 25 -0.43 -16.13 -25.12
N ASN A 26 -1.31 -15.55 -25.97
CA ASN A 26 -1.15 -14.15 -26.36
C ASN A 26 -1.64 -13.25 -25.21
N LYS A 27 -0.72 -12.72 -24.42
CA LYS A 27 -1.01 -11.80 -23.33
C LYS A 27 -0.17 -10.53 -23.48
N ASP A 28 -0.85 -9.40 -23.53
CA ASP A 28 -0.21 -8.11 -23.68
C ASP A 28 0.71 -7.75 -22.48
N ILE A 29 1.77 -7.03 -22.77
CA ILE A 29 2.65 -6.44 -21.75
C ILE A 29 1.97 -5.17 -21.26
N CYS A 30 1.64 -5.13 -19.96
CA CYS A 30 1.07 -3.96 -19.31
C CYS A 30 1.59 -3.80 -17.88
N LEU A 31 1.40 -2.61 -17.31
CA LEU A 31 1.88 -2.32 -15.95
C LEU A 31 1.27 -3.24 -14.89
N MET A 32 0.00 -3.62 -15.06
CA MET A 32 -0.65 -4.56 -14.14
C MET A 32 -0.02 -5.96 -14.20
N ASP A 33 0.35 -6.41 -15.40
CA ASP A 33 1.07 -7.69 -15.55
C ASP A 33 2.43 -7.63 -14.85
N MET A 34 3.17 -6.54 -15.02
CA MET A 34 4.45 -6.33 -14.33
C MET A 34 4.30 -6.34 -12.82
N ALA A 35 3.25 -5.72 -12.28
CA ALA A 35 2.97 -5.67 -10.85
C ALA A 35 2.61 -7.04 -10.26
N CYS A 36 1.85 -7.86 -11.00
CA CYS A 36 1.28 -9.11 -10.49
C CYS A 36 2.12 -10.36 -10.82
N ILE A 37 3.03 -10.29 -11.80
CA ILE A 37 3.68 -11.49 -12.35
C ILE A 37 4.56 -12.20 -11.32
N GLY A 38 5.22 -11.45 -10.43
CA GLY A 38 6.09 -12.00 -9.40
C GLY A 38 5.33 -12.95 -8.48
N THR A 39 4.18 -12.52 -7.96
CA THR A 39 3.32 -13.34 -7.10
C THR A 39 2.80 -14.56 -7.84
N LYS A 40 2.32 -14.39 -9.08
CA LYS A 40 1.84 -15.51 -9.91
C LYS A 40 2.94 -16.54 -10.16
N TYR A 41 4.16 -16.07 -10.41
CA TYR A 41 5.30 -16.95 -10.62
C TYR A 41 5.67 -17.71 -9.34
N LEU A 42 5.71 -17.02 -8.18
CA LEU A 42 5.99 -17.66 -6.90
C LEU A 42 4.94 -18.73 -6.56
N LYS A 43 3.64 -18.44 -6.81
CA LYS A 43 2.57 -19.43 -6.66
C LYS A 43 2.79 -20.65 -7.55
N SER A 44 3.11 -20.43 -8.83
CA SER A 44 3.37 -21.55 -9.77
C SER A 44 4.57 -22.42 -9.37
N GLN A 45 5.50 -21.88 -8.57
CA GLN A 45 6.66 -22.59 -8.03
C GLN A 45 6.42 -23.20 -6.63
N GLY A 46 5.18 -23.11 -6.11
CA GLY A 46 4.87 -23.58 -4.76
C GLY A 46 5.56 -22.79 -3.62
N LYS A 47 5.98 -21.56 -3.89
CA LYS A 47 6.71 -20.72 -2.93
C LYS A 47 5.83 -19.68 -2.20
N ALA A 48 4.52 -19.77 -2.36
CA ALA A 48 3.55 -18.90 -1.71
C ALA A 48 2.45 -19.72 -1.02
N ASN A 49 2.82 -20.86 -0.45
CA ASN A 49 1.88 -21.80 0.17
C ASN A 49 1.31 -21.29 1.52
N ASN A 50 1.95 -20.29 2.11
CA ASN A 50 1.48 -19.60 3.31
C ASN A 50 0.53 -18.43 3.02
N LEU A 51 0.19 -18.20 1.76
CA LEU A 51 -0.81 -17.18 1.42
C LEU A 51 -2.20 -17.76 1.73
N ASP A 52 -2.91 -17.08 2.63
CA ASP A 52 -4.30 -17.39 2.93
C ASP A 52 -5.20 -16.82 1.83
N GLU A 53 -5.98 -17.68 1.18
CA GLU A 53 -6.92 -17.30 0.13
C GLU A 53 -8.32 -17.76 0.54
N SER A 54 -9.14 -16.81 0.98
CA SER A 54 -10.56 -17.02 1.27
C SER A 54 -11.43 -16.39 0.19
N GLU A 55 -12.73 -16.64 0.24
CA GLU A 55 -13.70 -16.01 -0.65
C GLU A 55 -13.81 -14.49 -0.39
N GLU A 56 -13.55 -14.06 0.85
CA GLU A 56 -13.54 -12.66 1.27
C GLU A 56 -12.09 -12.16 1.42
N ILE A 57 -11.51 -11.68 0.33
CA ILE A 57 -10.14 -11.14 0.34
C ILE A 57 -10.19 -9.61 0.47
N ASN A 58 -10.18 -9.10 1.69
CA ASN A 58 -10.14 -7.68 1.99
C ASN A 58 -8.71 -7.15 2.24
N ALA A 59 -7.79 -8.04 2.58
CA ALA A 59 -6.37 -7.76 2.81
C ALA A 59 -5.51 -8.91 2.28
N CYS A 60 -4.21 -8.68 2.09
CA CYS A 60 -3.28 -9.76 1.82
C CYS A 60 -2.94 -10.46 3.14
N SER A 61 -3.33 -11.72 3.29
CA SER A 61 -3.13 -12.51 4.49
C SER A 61 -2.11 -13.61 4.27
N ILE A 62 -1.18 -13.75 5.20
CA ILE A 62 -0.20 -14.84 5.22
C ILE A 62 -0.28 -15.61 6.54
N GLU A 63 -0.18 -16.92 6.46
CA GLU A 63 -0.09 -17.77 7.64
C GLU A 63 1.32 -17.75 8.22
N VAL A 64 1.42 -17.51 9.52
CA VAL A 64 2.68 -17.45 10.25
C VAL A 64 2.55 -18.22 11.56
N PRO A 65 3.46 -19.18 11.85
CA PRO A 65 3.50 -19.80 13.15
C PRO A 65 4.06 -18.82 14.20
N VAL A 66 3.33 -18.60 15.27
CA VAL A 66 3.71 -17.72 16.39
C VAL A 66 3.76 -18.53 17.67
N THR A 67 4.83 -18.40 18.45
CA THR A 67 4.93 -19.07 19.74
C THR A 67 4.56 -18.10 20.85
N VAL A 68 3.47 -18.40 21.55
CA VAL A 68 2.97 -17.65 22.71
C VAL A 68 3.01 -18.58 23.92
N ASP A 69 3.70 -18.19 24.97
CA ASP A 69 3.81 -18.96 26.22
C ASP A 69 4.21 -20.43 26.02
N GLY A 70 5.12 -20.68 25.07
CA GLY A 70 5.62 -22.03 24.75
C GLY A 70 4.68 -22.88 23.89
N LYS A 71 3.53 -22.35 23.46
CA LYS A 71 2.62 -23.00 22.51
C LYS A 71 2.74 -22.33 21.15
N THR A 72 2.85 -23.14 20.10
CA THR A 72 2.86 -22.64 18.73
C THR A 72 1.44 -22.61 18.18
N GLU A 73 1.00 -21.44 17.76
CA GLU A 73 -0.30 -21.15 17.17
C GLU A 73 -0.14 -20.68 15.73
N GLN A 74 -1.13 -20.93 14.88
CA GLN A 74 -1.16 -20.37 13.53
C GLN A 74 -1.87 -19.02 13.58
N TRP A 75 -1.19 -18.00 13.05
CA TRP A 75 -1.71 -16.64 12.98
C TRP A 75 -1.82 -16.19 11.52
N LEU A 76 -2.78 -15.34 11.24
CA LEU A 76 -2.85 -14.57 10.00
C LEU A 76 -2.23 -13.20 10.24
N VAL A 77 -1.19 -12.89 9.48
CA VAL A 77 -0.65 -11.53 9.37
C VAL A 77 -1.25 -10.90 8.13
N GLN A 78 -1.95 -9.80 8.30
CA GLN A 78 -2.71 -9.13 7.26
C GLN A 78 -2.06 -7.79 6.90
N PHE A 79 -1.85 -7.58 5.60
CA PHE A 79 -1.38 -6.32 5.05
C PHE A 79 -2.43 -5.72 4.13
N LYS A 80 -2.77 -4.47 4.39
CA LYS A 80 -3.66 -3.69 3.54
C LYS A 80 -3.03 -2.35 3.19
N ASN A 81 -3.13 -1.96 1.92
CA ASN A 81 -2.88 -0.59 1.50
C ASN A 81 -4.12 0.00 0.84
N GLU A 82 -4.31 1.28 1.06
CA GLU A 82 -5.40 2.08 0.49
C GLU A 82 -4.82 3.33 -0.16
N THR A 83 -5.38 3.72 -1.31
CA THR A 83 -5.04 4.99 -1.96
C THR A 83 -6.24 5.91 -1.96
N HIS A 84 -6.05 7.15 -1.51
CA HIS A 84 -7.12 8.14 -1.42
C HIS A 84 -6.66 9.49 -2.00
N ASN A 85 -6.23 9.46 -3.25
CA ASN A 85 -5.54 10.56 -3.93
C ASN A 85 -6.43 11.77 -4.15
N HIS A 86 -7.50 11.60 -4.91
CA HIS A 86 -8.37 12.70 -5.32
C HIS A 86 -9.14 13.34 -4.15
N PRO A 87 -9.76 12.60 -3.24
CA PRO A 87 -10.41 13.19 -2.08
C PRO A 87 -9.45 13.97 -1.18
N THR A 88 -8.21 13.49 -0.99
CA THR A 88 -7.19 14.20 -0.21
C THR A 88 -6.74 15.48 -0.88
N GLU A 89 -6.77 15.55 -2.20
CA GLU A 89 -6.45 16.77 -2.94
C GLU A 89 -7.53 17.86 -2.77
N ILE A 90 -8.80 17.47 -2.65
CA ILE A 90 -9.94 18.39 -2.54
C ILE A 90 -10.16 18.78 -1.07
N GLU A 91 -10.20 17.82 -0.18
CA GLU A 91 -10.38 17.99 1.27
C GLU A 91 -9.28 17.21 1.99
N PRO A 92 -8.13 17.85 2.23
CA PRO A 92 -6.91 17.16 2.65
C PRO A 92 -7.02 16.42 3.98
N PHE A 93 -7.70 17.01 4.97
CA PHE A 93 -7.81 16.42 6.30
C PHE A 93 -8.67 15.15 6.30
N GLY A 94 -9.90 15.25 5.84
CA GLY A 94 -10.82 14.10 5.81
C GLY A 94 -10.42 13.06 4.77
N GLY A 95 -9.85 13.50 3.63
CA GLY A 95 -9.34 12.61 2.61
C GLY A 95 -8.23 11.70 3.13
N ALA A 96 -7.22 12.25 3.80
CA ALA A 96 -6.14 11.47 4.39
C ALA A 96 -6.58 10.65 5.61
N ALA A 97 -7.48 11.19 6.43
CA ALA A 97 -8.08 10.43 7.53
C ALA A 97 -8.85 9.20 7.01
N THR A 98 -9.64 9.37 5.96
CA THR A 98 -10.38 8.27 5.32
C THR A 98 -9.44 7.26 4.66
N CYS A 99 -8.31 7.70 4.10
CA CYS A 99 -7.27 6.81 3.57
C CYS A 99 -6.80 5.81 4.63
N LEU A 100 -6.41 6.30 5.80
CA LEU A 100 -6.01 5.43 6.91
C LEU A 100 -7.19 4.60 7.42
N GLY A 101 -8.37 5.21 7.58
CA GLY A 101 -9.58 4.53 8.03
C GLY A 101 -9.99 3.37 7.13
N GLY A 102 -9.91 3.54 5.80
CA GLY A 102 -10.15 2.47 4.84
C GLY A 102 -9.14 1.33 4.96
N ALA A 103 -7.86 1.68 5.07
CA ALA A 103 -6.81 0.68 5.27
C ALA A 103 -7.01 -0.15 6.55
N ILE A 104 -7.49 0.47 7.64
CA ILE A 104 -7.74 -0.20 8.93
C ILE A 104 -8.98 -1.09 8.88
N ARG A 105 -10.07 -0.60 8.30
CA ARG A 105 -11.36 -1.31 8.30
C ARG A 105 -11.30 -2.68 7.63
N ASP A 106 -10.49 -2.84 6.60
CA ASP A 106 -10.42 -4.10 5.86
C ASP A 106 -9.82 -5.25 6.69
N PRO A 107 -8.64 -5.12 7.34
CA PRO A 107 -8.17 -6.14 8.27
C PRO A 107 -9.08 -6.32 9.49
N LEU A 108 -9.71 -5.24 9.99
CA LEU A 108 -10.70 -5.36 11.07
C LEU A 108 -11.91 -6.20 10.68
N SER A 109 -12.39 -6.10 9.42
CA SER A 109 -13.46 -6.96 8.92
C SER A 109 -13.07 -8.44 8.93
N GLY A 110 -11.79 -8.73 8.72
CA GLY A 110 -11.16 -10.04 8.89
C GLY A 110 -10.73 -10.35 10.34
N ARG A 111 -11.30 -9.64 11.33
CA ARG A 111 -11.04 -9.81 12.77
C ARG A 111 -9.59 -9.64 13.21
N ALA A 112 -8.75 -9.03 12.38
CA ALA A 112 -7.37 -8.75 12.73
C ALA A 112 -7.26 -7.50 13.61
N TYR A 113 -6.42 -7.57 14.64
CA TYR A 113 -5.99 -6.38 15.36
C TYR A 113 -4.93 -5.65 14.54
N VAL A 114 -5.21 -4.39 14.19
CA VAL A 114 -4.28 -3.54 13.44
C VAL A 114 -3.36 -2.82 14.42
N TYR A 115 -2.06 -3.03 14.29
CA TYR A 115 -1.08 -2.54 15.27
C TYR A 115 -0.02 -1.60 14.68
N GLN A 116 0.07 -1.51 13.35
CA GLN A 116 1.09 -0.71 12.67
C GLN A 116 0.51 -0.02 11.45
N ALA A 117 0.70 1.30 11.34
CA ALA A 117 0.40 2.06 10.13
C ALA A 117 1.68 2.56 9.44
N MET A 118 1.59 2.77 8.15
CA MET A 118 2.60 3.36 7.29
C MET A 118 1.94 4.35 6.33
N ARG A 119 2.66 5.39 5.94
CA ARG A 119 2.16 6.40 5.01
C ARG A 119 3.18 6.68 3.92
N VAL A 120 2.73 6.69 2.66
CA VAL A 120 3.54 7.11 1.51
C VAL A 120 2.78 8.15 0.73
N THR A 121 3.41 9.29 0.45
CA THR A 121 2.78 10.37 -0.30
C THR A 121 3.65 10.87 -1.43
N GLY A 122 3.00 11.40 -2.47
CA GLY A 122 3.61 12.21 -3.51
C GLY A 122 2.84 13.52 -3.64
N SER A 123 3.52 14.65 -3.54
CA SER A 123 2.92 15.97 -3.70
C SER A 123 3.83 16.93 -4.47
N GLY A 124 3.28 18.04 -4.92
CA GLY A 124 4.09 19.17 -5.40
C GLY A 124 4.85 19.80 -4.22
N ASP A 125 5.76 20.71 -4.55
CA ASP A 125 6.57 21.42 -3.54
C ASP A 125 5.68 22.25 -2.60
N PRO A 126 5.65 21.96 -1.29
CA PRO A 126 4.84 22.70 -0.32
C PRO A 126 5.33 24.14 -0.09
N THR A 127 6.51 24.50 -0.57
CA THR A 127 7.04 25.87 -0.50
C THR A 127 6.60 26.74 -1.66
N THR A 128 5.91 26.20 -2.67
CA THR A 128 5.35 26.95 -3.79
C THR A 128 4.51 28.12 -3.29
N ALA A 129 4.77 29.33 -3.83
CA ALA A 129 4.05 30.53 -3.46
C ALA A 129 2.56 30.42 -3.83
N PHE A 130 1.70 31.08 -3.05
CA PHE A 130 0.26 31.08 -3.31
C PHE A 130 -0.09 31.58 -4.73
N ALA A 131 0.62 32.58 -5.19
CA ALA A 131 0.43 33.16 -6.53
C ALA A 131 0.73 32.18 -7.68
N ASP A 132 1.55 31.17 -7.42
CA ASP A 132 1.93 30.13 -8.39
C ASP A 132 1.05 28.87 -8.29
N THR A 133 0.01 28.93 -7.47
CA THR A 133 -0.96 27.83 -7.36
C THR A 133 -1.79 27.74 -8.65
N LEU A 134 -1.93 26.55 -9.20
CA LEU A 134 -2.77 26.30 -10.35
C LEU A 134 -4.24 26.70 -10.07
N GLU A 135 -4.89 27.26 -11.08
CA GLU A 135 -6.32 27.60 -11.00
C GLU A 135 -7.15 26.38 -10.55
N ALA A 136 -8.14 26.62 -9.71
CA ALA A 136 -9.02 25.60 -9.11
C ALA A 136 -8.33 24.53 -8.27
N LYS A 137 -7.08 24.75 -7.86
CA LYS A 137 -6.35 23.87 -6.93
C LYS A 137 -6.13 24.54 -5.58
N LEU A 138 -6.04 23.72 -4.54
CA LEU A 138 -5.54 24.18 -3.24
C LEU A 138 -4.01 24.36 -3.29
N PRO A 139 -3.45 25.32 -2.53
CA PRO A 139 -2.00 25.43 -2.38
C PRO A 139 -1.37 24.13 -1.86
N GLN A 140 -0.23 23.76 -2.42
CA GLN A 140 0.46 22.50 -2.05
C GLN A 140 0.76 22.41 -0.56
N ARG A 141 1.10 23.52 0.10
CA ARG A 141 1.29 23.59 1.56
C ARG A 141 0.03 23.24 2.32
N LYS A 142 -1.14 23.75 1.90
CA LYS A 142 -2.42 23.45 2.54
C LYS A 142 -2.78 21.97 2.41
N ILE A 143 -2.57 21.40 1.23
CA ILE A 143 -2.81 19.98 0.98
C ILE A 143 -1.90 19.12 1.86
N THR A 144 -0.60 19.38 1.84
CA THR A 144 0.39 18.57 2.55
C THR A 144 0.19 18.62 4.07
N THR A 145 -0.01 19.80 4.65
CA THR A 145 -0.20 19.96 6.09
C THR A 145 -1.54 19.40 6.55
N GLY A 146 -2.63 19.67 5.81
CA GLY A 146 -3.96 19.14 6.13
C GLY A 146 -4.02 17.62 6.04
N ALA A 147 -3.39 17.04 5.03
CA ALA A 147 -3.31 15.59 4.87
C ALA A 147 -2.51 14.93 6.01
N ALA A 148 -1.37 15.49 6.40
CA ALA A 148 -0.58 14.98 7.52
C ALA A 148 -1.38 15.03 8.84
N GLN A 149 -2.09 16.13 9.09
CA GLN A 149 -2.94 16.28 10.27
C GLN A 149 -4.11 15.29 10.28
N GLY A 150 -4.79 15.10 9.15
CA GLY A 150 -5.91 14.16 9.03
C GLY A 150 -5.49 12.72 9.26
N TYR A 151 -4.40 12.30 8.64
CA TYR A 151 -3.84 10.96 8.82
C TYR A 151 -3.44 10.70 10.29
N SER A 152 -2.70 11.63 10.89
CA SER A 152 -2.30 11.57 12.30
C SER A 152 -3.50 11.57 13.25
N SER A 153 -4.50 12.42 12.99
CA SER A 153 -5.71 12.50 13.81
C SER A 153 -6.45 11.17 13.89
N TYR A 154 -6.64 10.51 12.75
CA TYR A 154 -7.34 9.23 12.74
C TYR A 154 -6.57 8.14 13.51
N GLY A 155 -5.27 8.02 13.28
CA GLY A 155 -4.42 7.07 14.00
C GLY A 155 -4.42 7.31 15.51
N ASN A 156 -4.30 8.58 15.94
CA ASN A 156 -4.29 8.93 17.36
C ASN A 156 -5.61 8.60 18.07
N GLN A 157 -6.76 8.75 17.40
CA GLN A 157 -8.07 8.45 17.99
C GLN A 157 -8.25 6.98 18.31
N ILE A 158 -7.60 6.08 17.58
CA ILE A 158 -7.68 4.62 17.79
C ILE A 158 -6.41 4.04 18.42
N GLY A 159 -5.43 4.86 18.77
CA GLY A 159 -4.17 4.43 19.38
C GLY A 159 -3.22 3.71 18.42
N LEU A 160 -3.33 3.95 17.10
CA LEU A 160 -2.49 3.32 16.08
C LEU A 160 -1.29 4.19 15.72
N ALA A 161 -0.09 3.70 15.97
CA ALA A 161 1.14 4.39 15.59
C ALA A 161 1.42 4.29 14.09
N THR A 162 1.82 5.42 13.48
CA THR A 162 2.39 5.45 12.13
C THR A 162 3.90 5.30 12.22
N GLY A 163 4.39 4.07 12.05
CA GLY A 163 5.82 3.74 12.26
C GLY A 163 6.72 4.14 11.10
N GLN A 164 6.17 4.42 9.93
CA GLN A 164 6.93 4.90 8.77
C GLN A 164 6.13 5.92 7.98
N VAL A 165 6.79 7.04 7.66
CA VAL A 165 6.26 8.06 6.74
C VAL A 165 7.32 8.34 5.68
N THR A 166 6.93 8.25 4.42
CA THR A 166 7.77 8.63 3.28
C THR A 166 7.00 9.62 2.42
N GLU A 167 7.52 10.83 2.29
CA GLU A 167 6.94 11.89 1.47
C GLU A 167 7.88 12.23 0.33
N LEU A 168 7.38 12.20 -0.90
CA LEU A 168 8.07 12.56 -2.13
C LEU A 168 7.50 13.87 -2.67
N TYR A 169 8.38 14.79 -3.03
CA TYR A 169 8.01 16.07 -3.62
C TYR A 169 8.51 16.12 -5.05
N ASP A 170 7.58 16.22 -5.99
CA ASP A 170 7.89 16.31 -7.42
C ASP A 170 6.78 17.06 -8.16
N ALA A 171 7.14 17.85 -9.16
CA ALA A 171 6.20 18.64 -9.96
C ALA A 171 5.12 17.77 -10.65
N GLY A 172 5.42 16.52 -10.96
CA GLY A 172 4.46 15.57 -11.52
C GLY A 172 3.26 15.29 -10.62
N TYR A 173 3.38 15.50 -9.30
CA TYR A 173 2.27 15.32 -8.36
C TYR A 173 1.40 16.57 -8.16
N VAL A 174 1.71 17.69 -8.81
CA VAL A 174 0.86 18.89 -8.72
C VAL A 174 -0.49 18.66 -9.40
N ALA A 175 -0.50 17.94 -10.52
CA ALA A 175 -1.74 17.59 -11.23
C ALA A 175 -2.60 16.60 -10.43
N LYS A 176 -1.96 15.63 -9.76
CA LYS A 176 -2.60 14.58 -8.99
C LYS A 176 -1.71 14.13 -7.84
N ARG A 177 -2.12 14.46 -6.62
CA ARG A 177 -1.48 13.97 -5.40
C ARG A 177 -1.59 12.46 -5.29
N MET A 178 -0.57 11.84 -4.72
CA MET A 178 -0.59 10.46 -4.25
C MET A 178 -0.70 10.44 -2.72
N GLU A 179 -1.72 9.79 -2.19
CA GLU A 179 -1.91 9.54 -0.77
C GLU A 179 -2.14 8.05 -0.57
N ILE A 180 -1.20 7.38 0.07
CA ILE A 180 -1.25 5.95 0.35
C ILE A 180 -1.17 5.74 1.86
N GLY A 181 -2.17 5.07 2.41
CA GLY A 181 -2.15 4.51 3.74
C GLY A 181 -1.95 3.00 3.67
N ALA A 182 -1.11 2.45 4.51
CA ALA A 182 -0.94 1.01 4.64
C ALA A 182 -0.92 0.62 6.11
N VAL A 183 -1.39 -0.59 6.39
CA VAL A 183 -1.42 -1.13 7.75
C VAL A 183 -1.04 -2.59 7.79
N ILE A 184 -0.58 -3.01 8.96
CA ILE A 184 -0.37 -4.41 9.31
C ILE A 184 -1.28 -4.74 10.49
N GLY A 185 -2.03 -5.83 10.36
CA GLY A 185 -2.83 -6.42 11.42
C GLY A 185 -2.50 -7.89 11.60
N ALA A 186 -2.96 -8.47 12.68
CA ALA A 186 -2.81 -9.89 12.93
C ALA A 186 -3.97 -10.43 13.77
N SER A 187 -4.29 -11.71 13.58
CA SER A 187 -5.25 -12.46 14.39
C SER A 187 -4.85 -13.94 14.46
N PRO A 188 -5.21 -14.66 15.54
CA PRO A 188 -5.17 -16.11 15.52
C PRO A 188 -6.03 -16.65 14.37
N LYS A 189 -5.52 -17.62 13.61
CA LYS A 189 -6.24 -18.18 12.45
C LYS A 189 -7.59 -18.79 12.83
N GLU A 190 -7.70 -19.35 14.03
CA GLU A 190 -8.94 -19.94 14.54
C GLU A 190 -10.08 -18.93 14.76
N ASN A 191 -9.78 -17.63 14.77
CA ASN A 191 -10.76 -16.55 15.00
C ASN A 191 -11.37 -16.01 13.69
N VAL A 192 -10.91 -16.49 12.52
CA VAL A 192 -11.30 -15.97 11.20
C VAL A 192 -12.14 -16.98 10.43
#